data_525ef90d1164245b4b03c4336adc6f49
#
_entry.id   525ef90d1164245b4b03c4336adc6f49
#
_cell.length_a   1.000
_cell.length_b   1.000
_cell.length_c   1.000
_cell.angle_alpha   90.00
_cell.angle_beta   90.00
_cell.angle_gamma   90.00
#
_symmetry.space_group_name_H-M   'P 1'
#
loop_
_entity.id
_entity.type
_entity.pdbx_description
1 polymer ?
#
loop_
_entity_poly.entity_id
_entity_poly.type
_entity_poly.pdbx_seq_one_letter_code
_entity_poly.pdbx_strand_id
1 'polypeptide(L)'
;MSIGKEVAMARKRKGITQEQLSLEIPVSRESLAKYETEKRRIPKDLRKCITEGIDDPQLFFKMWSEAAGHVSIPFFNGEYIDLHPTSMRYMVQHETNEALKQLDALSWFKPSQAWSEHEKESMKKAMHEILDATGSMMSLIAVLCDQYGFSMTDIFKYWKVSLRARKYTDG
;
A
#
# COMPACT_ATOMS: atom_id res chain seq x y z
N MET A 1 -15.37 -0.25 5.54
CA MET A 1 -15.95 -1.10 4.46
C MET A 1 -15.42 -2.50 4.62
N SER A 2 -16.23 -3.55 4.38
CA SER A 2 -15.79 -4.95 4.54
C SER A 2 -14.91 -5.42 3.39
N ILE A 3 -14.11 -6.45 3.63
CA ILE A 3 -13.22 -7.03 2.59
C ILE A 3 -14.02 -7.51 1.38
N GLY A 4 -15.19 -8.13 1.57
CA GLY A 4 -16.00 -8.63 0.44
C GLY A 4 -16.46 -7.53 -0.50
N LYS A 5 -16.94 -6.41 0.05
CA LYS A 5 -17.31 -5.24 -0.75
C LYS A 5 -16.12 -4.61 -1.45
N GLU A 6 -14.96 -4.55 -0.80
CA GLU A 6 -13.74 -4.03 -1.41
C GLU A 6 -13.28 -4.91 -2.59
N VAL A 7 -13.34 -6.23 -2.45
CA VAL A 7 -13.07 -7.17 -3.55
C VAL A 7 -13.99 -6.93 -4.73
N ALA A 8 -15.30 -6.73 -4.47
CA ALA A 8 -16.27 -6.43 -5.54
C ALA A 8 -15.97 -5.12 -6.26
N MET A 9 -15.58 -4.09 -5.51
CA MET A 9 -15.21 -2.78 -6.06
C MET A 9 -13.91 -2.86 -6.87
N ALA A 10 -12.88 -3.49 -6.33
CA ALA A 10 -11.60 -3.69 -6.99
C ALA A 10 -11.75 -4.43 -8.33
N ARG A 11 -12.50 -5.55 -8.32
CA ARG A 11 -12.81 -6.30 -9.55
C ARG A 11 -13.52 -5.42 -10.59
N LYS A 12 -14.48 -4.59 -10.14
CA LYS A 12 -15.20 -3.66 -11.05
C LYS A 12 -14.27 -2.56 -11.59
N ARG A 13 -13.38 -1.99 -10.77
CA ARG A 13 -12.38 -1.01 -11.23
C ARG A 13 -11.50 -1.60 -12.34
N LYS A 14 -11.12 -2.87 -12.21
CA LYS A 14 -10.32 -3.58 -13.22
C LYS A 14 -11.13 -4.12 -14.41
N GLY A 15 -12.47 -3.93 -14.43
CA GLY A 15 -13.34 -4.39 -15.51
C GLY A 15 -13.49 -5.92 -15.60
N ILE A 16 -13.12 -6.67 -14.57
CA ILE A 16 -13.12 -8.13 -14.53
C ILE A 16 -14.49 -8.64 -14.07
N THR A 17 -15.08 -9.61 -14.76
CA THR A 17 -16.30 -10.29 -14.31
C THR A 17 -16.00 -11.33 -13.22
N GLN A 18 -17.01 -11.73 -12.42
CA GLN A 18 -16.85 -12.83 -11.46
C GLN A 18 -16.46 -14.13 -12.14
N GLU A 19 -16.93 -14.38 -13.34
CA GLU A 19 -16.62 -15.57 -14.12
C GLU A 19 -15.16 -15.55 -14.57
N GLN A 20 -14.68 -14.45 -15.15
CA GLN A 20 -13.28 -14.30 -15.53
C GLN A 20 -12.34 -14.51 -14.35
N LEU A 21 -12.62 -13.86 -13.21
CA LEU A 21 -11.80 -14.04 -12.01
C LEU A 21 -11.80 -15.50 -11.51
N SER A 22 -12.95 -16.19 -11.57
CA SER A 22 -13.04 -17.59 -11.14
C SER A 22 -12.28 -18.58 -12.03
N LEU A 23 -11.90 -18.19 -13.25
CA LEU A 23 -11.02 -18.99 -14.11
C LEU A 23 -9.55 -18.88 -13.74
N GLU A 24 -9.15 -17.77 -13.11
CA GLU A 24 -7.75 -17.47 -12.79
C GLU A 24 -7.36 -17.84 -11.35
N ILE A 25 -8.34 -18.02 -10.47
CA ILE A 25 -8.11 -18.31 -9.05
C ILE A 25 -8.88 -19.56 -8.61
N PRO A 26 -8.44 -20.28 -7.56
CA PRO A 26 -9.11 -21.51 -7.09
C PRO A 26 -10.38 -21.20 -6.28
N VAL A 27 -11.28 -20.36 -6.84
CA VAL A 27 -12.54 -19.95 -6.20
C VAL A 27 -13.65 -19.97 -7.22
N SER A 28 -14.74 -20.71 -6.97
CA SER A 28 -15.88 -20.75 -7.88
C SER A 28 -16.62 -19.40 -7.94
N ARG A 29 -17.26 -19.13 -9.07
CA ARG A 29 -18.08 -17.92 -9.27
C ARG A 29 -19.14 -17.76 -8.18
N GLU A 30 -19.82 -18.85 -7.78
CA GLU A 30 -20.83 -18.84 -6.72
C GLU A 30 -20.23 -18.46 -5.35
N SER A 31 -19.00 -18.91 -5.07
CA SER A 31 -18.28 -18.54 -3.86
C SER A 31 -17.89 -17.08 -3.89
N LEU A 32 -17.39 -16.57 -5.01
CA LEU A 32 -17.09 -15.15 -5.21
C LEU A 32 -18.34 -14.28 -4.98
N ALA A 33 -19.46 -14.65 -5.57
CA ALA A 33 -20.73 -13.93 -5.38
C ALA A 33 -21.16 -13.88 -3.90
N LYS A 34 -20.96 -14.98 -3.15
CA LYS A 34 -21.25 -15.03 -1.72
C LYS A 34 -20.28 -14.17 -0.91
N TYR A 35 -19.01 -14.10 -1.29
CA TYR A 35 -18.00 -13.25 -0.65
C TYR A 35 -18.27 -11.77 -0.90
N GLU A 36 -18.51 -11.38 -2.15
CA GLU A 36 -18.78 -9.99 -2.55
C GLU A 36 -20.08 -9.44 -1.94
N THR A 37 -21.09 -10.30 -1.74
CA THR A 37 -22.36 -9.94 -1.10
C THR A 37 -22.38 -10.13 0.42
N GLU A 38 -21.24 -10.47 1.02
CA GLU A 38 -21.06 -10.71 2.48
C GLU A 38 -21.90 -11.87 3.06
N LYS A 39 -22.52 -12.68 2.21
CA LYS A 39 -23.21 -13.90 2.65
C LYS A 39 -22.26 -14.94 3.23
N ARG A 40 -20.98 -14.85 2.90
CA ARG A 40 -19.88 -15.65 3.46
C ARG A 40 -18.62 -14.82 3.58
N ARG A 41 -17.85 -15.01 4.67
CA ARG A 41 -16.54 -14.36 4.84
C ARG A 41 -15.50 -15.00 3.93
N ILE A 42 -14.59 -14.19 3.38
CA ILE A 42 -13.44 -14.70 2.61
C ILE A 42 -12.47 -15.38 3.58
N PRO A 43 -12.16 -16.67 3.39
CA PRO A 43 -11.13 -17.37 4.14
C PRO A 43 -9.76 -16.67 4.02
N LYS A 44 -8.95 -16.72 5.08
CA LYS A 44 -7.66 -16.00 5.10
C LYS A 44 -6.69 -16.49 4.03
N ASP A 45 -6.66 -17.79 3.79
CA ASP A 45 -5.84 -18.47 2.78
C ASP A 45 -6.19 -18.08 1.34
N LEU A 46 -7.45 -17.71 1.07
CA LEU A 46 -7.89 -17.29 -0.26
C LEU A 46 -7.67 -15.79 -0.53
N ARG A 47 -7.39 -14.98 0.48
CA ARG A 47 -7.24 -13.53 0.30
C ARG A 47 -6.10 -13.19 -0.65
N LYS A 48 -4.97 -13.87 -0.52
CA LYS A 48 -3.79 -13.66 -1.35
C LYS A 48 -4.11 -13.91 -2.83
N CYS A 49 -4.64 -15.08 -3.19
CA CYS A 49 -4.92 -15.41 -4.59
C CYS A 49 -6.00 -14.50 -5.20
N ILE A 50 -7.03 -14.11 -4.43
CA ILE A 50 -8.05 -13.15 -4.88
C ILE A 50 -7.42 -11.79 -5.15
N THR A 51 -6.54 -11.30 -4.25
CA THR A 51 -5.90 -10.00 -4.40
C THR A 51 -4.95 -9.97 -5.58
N GLU A 52 -4.12 -11.01 -5.74
CA GLU A 52 -3.18 -11.15 -6.87
C GLU A 52 -3.92 -11.35 -8.20
N GLY A 53 -5.04 -12.09 -8.23
CA GLY A 53 -5.84 -12.29 -9.44
C GLY A 53 -6.58 -11.04 -9.90
N ILE A 54 -6.97 -10.15 -9.00
CA ILE A 54 -7.57 -8.85 -9.37
C ILE A 54 -6.49 -7.83 -9.73
N ASP A 55 -5.35 -7.86 -9.01
CA ASP A 55 -4.21 -6.94 -9.15
C ASP A 55 -4.63 -5.45 -9.11
N ASP A 56 -5.53 -5.12 -8.18
CA ASP A 56 -5.98 -3.76 -7.95
C ASP A 56 -5.15 -3.12 -6.83
N PRO A 57 -4.47 -1.99 -7.09
CA PRO A 57 -3.59 -1.35 -6.12
C PRO A 57 -4.28 -1.01 -4.79
N GLN A 58 -5.51 -0.47 -4.81
CA GLN A 58 -6.22 -0.10 -3.59
C GLN A 58 -6.59 -1.33 -2.75
N LEU A 59 -6.89 -2.47 -3.41
CA LEU A 59 -7.15 -3.73 -2.72
C LEU A 59 -5.91 -4.23 -1.96
N PHE A 60 -4.70 -4.05 -2.51
CA PHE A 60 -3.46 -4.41 -1.79
C PHE A 60 -3.30 -3.61 -0.50
N PHE A 61 -3.52 -2.30 -0.52
CA PHE A 61 -3.47 -1.48 0.71
C PHE A 61 -4.52 -1.93 1.72
N LYS A 62 -5.74 -2.22 1.28
CA LYS A 62 -6.79 -2.73 2.17
C LYS A 62 -6.40 -4.06 2.80
N MET A 63 -5.88 -5.00 2.01
CA MET A 63 -5.44 -6.30 2.52
C MET A 63 -4.24 -6.18 3.46
N TRP A 64 -3.31 -5.27 3.20
CA TRP A 64 -2.21 -4.99 4.10
C TRP A 64 -2.71 -4.45 5.45
N SER A 65 -3.60 -3.46 5.45
CA SER A 65 -4.21 -2.94 6.66
C SER A 65 -4.95 -4.02 7.47
N GLU A 66 -5.67 -4.93 6.80
CA GLU A 66 -6.35 -6.05 7.46
C GLU A 66 -5.38 -7.11 8.03
N ALA A 67 -4.21 -7.25 7.45
CA ALA A 67 -3.20 -8.22 7.91
C ALA A 67 -2.33 -7.67 9.04
N ALA A 68 -1.89 -6.42 8.95
CA ALA A 68 -0.91 -5.79 9.83
C ALA A 68 -1.51 -4.75 10.81
N GLY A 69 -2.80 -4.45 10.69
CA GLY A 69 -3.47 -3.46 11.54
C GLY A 69 -2.88 -2.06 11.36
N HIS A 70 -2.55 -1.41 12.48
CA HIS A 70 -2.01 -0.04 12.44
C HIS A 70 -0.62 0.06 11.80
N VAL A 71 0.15 -1.03 11.74
CA VAL A 71 1.48 -1.03 11.11
C VAL A 71 1.34 -1.35 9.62
N SER A 72 0.68 -0.47 8.90
CA SER A 72 0.48 -0.54 7.45
C SER A 72 0.47 0.86 6.87
N ILE A 73 0.92 0.99 5.62
CA ILE A 73 0.85 2.26 4.91
C ILE A 73 -0.54 2.40 4.29
N PRO A 74 -1.28 3.50 4.55
CA PRO A 74 -2.57 3.76 3.91
C PRO A 74 -2.38 4.20 2.44
N PHE A 75 -3.40 3.97 1.61
CA PHE A 75 -3.50 4.62 0.32
C PHE A 75 -4.06 6.04 0.49
N PHE A 76 -3.36 7.03 -0.04
CA PHE A 76 -3.77 8.43 0.06
C PHE A 76 -4.85 8.74 -0.98
N ASN A 77 -6.11 8.62 -0.58
CA ASN A 77 -7.29 8.90 -1.41
C ASN A 77 -8.33 9.76 -0.67
N GLY A 78 -7.89 10.59 0.26
CA GLY A 78 -8.75 11.53 0.98
C GLY A 78 -9.39 12.57 0.04
N GLU A 79 -10.42 13.27 0.52
CA GLU A 79 -11.21 14.25 -0.24
C GLU A 79 -10.37 15.33 -0.93
N TYR A 80 -9.24 15.71 -0.31
CA TYR A 80 -8.35 16.77 -0.84
C TYR A 80 -7.15 16.23 -1.61
N ILE A 81 -7.12 14.93 -1.90
CA ILE A 81 -6.02 14.30 -2.63
C ILE A 81 -6.40 14.17 -4.11
N ASP A 82 -5.66 14.86 -4.97
CA ASP A 82 -5.75 14.67 -6.41
C ASP A 82 -4.85 13.51 -6.85
N LEU A 83 -5.47 12.44 -7.35
CA LEU A 83 -4.79 11.23 -7.80
C LEU A 83 -4.20 11.35 -9.22
N HIS A 84 -4.16 12.56 -9.81
CA HIS A 84 -3.43 12.74 -11.05
C HIS A 84 -1.91 12.55 -10.83
N PRO A 85 -1.19 11.82 -11.69
CA PRO A 85 0.25 11.52 -11.48
C PRO A 85 1.11 12.75 -11.21
N THR A 86 0.82 13.86 -11.88
CA THR A 86 1.56 15.12 -11.67
C THR A 86 1.35 15.64 -10.24
N SER A 87 0.12 15.67 -9.75
CA SER A 87 -0.22 16.12 -8.40
C SER A 87 0.40 15.20 -7.35
N MET A 88 0.31 13.88 -7.56
CA MET A 88 0.96 12.91 -6.69
C MET A 88 2.48 13.02 -6.69
N ARG A 89 3.10 13.31 -7.84
CA ARG A 89 4.55 13.59 -7.92
C ARG A 89 4.93 14.81 -7.07
N TYR A 90 4.16 15.90 -7.13
CA TYR A 90 4.40 17.08 -6.29
C TYR A 90 4.24 16.77 -4.80
N MET A 91 3.23 15.99 -4.43
CA MET A 91 3.05 15.52 -3.06
C MET A 91 4.28 14.72 -2.59
N VAL A 92 4.74 13.73 -3.36
CA VAL A 92 5.96 12.97 -3.02
C VAL A 92 7.16 13.88 -2.82
N GLN A 93 7.35 14.88 -3.69
CA GLN A 93 8.45 15.83 -3.56
C GLN A 93 8.32 16.67 -2.27
N HIS A 94 7.12 17.14 -1.95
CA HIS A 94 6.85 17.91 -0.75
C HIS A 94 7.13 17.10 0.51
N GLU A 95 6.49 15.94 0.67
CA GLU A 95 6.62 15.08 1.85
C GLU A 95 8.07 14.58 2.05
N THR A 96 8.77 14.25 0.94
CA THR A 96 10.18 13.87 1.02
C THR A 96 11.05 15.01 1.52
N ASN A 97 10.83 16.23 1.06
CA ASN A 97 11.60 17.39 1.50
C ASN A 97 11.35 17.71 2.98
N GLU A 98 10.10 17.60 3.46
CA GLU A 98 9.80 17.80 4.89
C GLU A 98 10.43 16.71 5.75
N ALA A 99 10.39 15.45 5.32
CA ALA A 99 11.06 14.34 6.02
C ALA A 99 12.58 14.58 6.12
N LEU A 100 13.25 14.95 5.03
CA LEU A 100 14.68 15.25 5.02
C LEU A 100 15.02 16.41 5.95
N LYS A 101 14.25 17.50 5.88
CA LYS A 101 14.43 18.68 6.74
C LYS A 101 14.31 18.33 8.24
N GLN A 102 13.33 17.48 8.62
CA GLN A 102 13.21 17.03 10.00
C GLN A 102 14.38 16.12 10.43
N LEU A 103 14.83 15.25 9.54
CA LEU A 103 15.99 14.39 9.79
C LEU A 103 17.28 15.19 9.97
N ASP A 104 17.51 16.22 9.14
CA ASP A 104 18.70 17.08 9.20
C ASP A 104 18.72 17.92 10.48
N ALA A 105 17.56 18.22 11.07
CA ALA A 105 17.44 18.95 12.32
C ALA A 105 17.79 18.11 13.59
N LEU A 106 17.93 16.78 13.45
CA LEU A 106 18.21 15.90 14.58
C LEU A 106 19.71 15.77 14.87
N SER A 107 20.05 15.66 16.16
CA SER A 107 21.44 15.43 16.61
C SER A 107 21.76 13.92 16.65
N TRP A 108 22.23 13.38 15.53
CA TRP A 108 22.52 11.94 15.36
C TRP A 108 23.72 11.44 16.18
N PHE A 109 24.61 12.33 16.62
CA PHE A 109 25.82 11.97 17.37
C PHE A 109 25.60 11.85 18.88
N LYS A 110 24.45 12.29 19.38
CA LYS A 110 24.11 12.27 20.80
C LYS A 110 23.56 10.90 21.21
N PRO A 111 24.10 10.24 22.25
CA PRO A 111 23.56 8.97 22.75
C PRO A 111 22.08 9.11 23.14
N SER A 112 21.28 8.10 22.85
CA SER A 112 19.82 8.13 23.11
C SER A 112 19.46 8.35 24.58
N GLN A 113 20.29 7.88 25.51
CA GLN A 113 20.12 8.06 26.96
C GLN A 113 20.26 9.51 27.41
N ALA A 114 20.96 10.33 26.61
CA ALA A 114 21.19 11.75 26.91
C ALA A 114 20.14 12.67 26.21
N TRP A 115 19.16 12.11 25.54
CA TRP A 115 18.13 12.89 24.87
C TRP A 115 17.10 13.42 25.88
N SER A 116 16.81 14.72 25.76
CA SER A 116 15.69 15.37 26.44
C SER A 116 14.35 14.90 25.89
N GLU A 117 13.26 15.15 26.60
CA GLU A 117 11.91 14.86 26.11
C GLU A 117 11.58 15.64 24.83
N HIS A 118 12.05 16.87 24.70
CA HIS A 118 11.91 17.66 23.48
C HIS A 118 12.59 17.00 22.27
N GLU A 119 13.81 16.47 22.44
CA GLU A 119 14.53 15.78 21.37
C GLU A 119 13.84 14.47 20.97
N LYS A 120 13.29 13.74 21.94
CA LYS A 120 12.47 12.55 21.68
C LYS A 120 11.20 12.90 20.91
N GLU A 121 10.56 14.02 21.21
CA GLU A 121 9.38 14.47 20.49
C GLU A 121 9.72 14.92 19.05
N SER A 122 10.85 15.60 18.87
CA SER A 122 11.37 15.94 17.54
C SER A 122 11.67 14.68 16.71
N MET A 123 12.20 13.62 17.32
CA MET A 123 12.40 12.33 16.66
C MET A 123 11.08 11.69 16.24
N LYS A 124 10.06 11.71 17.11
CA LYS A 124 8.72 11.19 16.72
C LYS A 124 8.15 11.95 15.54
N LYS A 125 8.30 13.28 15.53
CA LYS A 125 7.86 14.11 14.41
C LYS A 125 8.59 13.70 13.14
N ALA A 126 9.91 13.57 13.16
CA ALA A 126 10.68 13.12 12.00
C ALA A 126 10.23 11.74 11.51
N MET A 127 9.89 10.80 12.41
CA MET A 127 9.33 9.50 12.02
C MET A 127 7.96 9.63 11.33
N HIS A 128 7.09 10.56 11.76
CA HIS A 128 5.82 10.82 11.08
C HIS A 128 6.04 11.37 9.67
N GLU A 129 6.93 12.33 9.49
CA GLU A 129 7.25 12.87 8.15
C GLU A 129 7.83 11.79 7.22
N ILE A 130 8.63 10.85 7.74
CA ILE A 130 9.09 9.69 6.97
C ILE A 130 7.91 8.80 6.54
N LEU A 131 6.93 8.59 7.42
CA LEU A 131 5.73 7.81 7.09
C LEU A 131 4.87 8.53 6.04
N ASP A 132 4.73 9.85 6.11
CA ASP A 132 4.01 10.65 5.12
C ASP A 132 4.70 10.60 3.74
N ALA A 133 6.02 10.74 3.70
CA ALA A 133 6.80 10.54 2.49
C ALA A 133 6.65 9.11 1.94
N THR A 134 6.71 8.08 2.79
CA THR A 134 6.54 6.68 2.39
C THR A 134 5.12 6.44 1.85
N GLY A 135 4.10 6.97 2.52
CA GLY A 135 2.69 6.87 2.10
C GLY A 135 2.45 7.51 0.74
N SER A 136 3.00 8.72 0.53
CA SER A 136 2.90 9.43 -0.74
C SER A 136 3.60 8.68 -1.89
N MET A 137 4.80 8.14 -1.67
CA MET A 137 5.55 7.34 -2.64
C MET A 137 4.79 6.05 -3.01
N MET A 138 4.29 5.32 -2.01
CA MET A 138 3.53 4.10 -2.23
C MET A 138 2.21 4.37 -2.97
N SER A 139 1.56 5.48 -2.65
CA SER A 139 0.33 5.90 -3.34
C SER A 139 0.60 6.32 -4.78
N LEU A 140 1.71 6.99 -5.06
CA LEU A 140 2.14 7.30 -6.43
C LEU A 140 2.40 6.02 -7.24
N ILE A 141 3.09 5.02 -6.68
CA ILE A 141 3.29 3.72 -7.36
C ILE A 141 1.94 3.11 -7.73
N ALA A 142 0.98 3.10 -6.81
CA ALA A 142 -0.36 2.58 -7.05
C ALA A 142 -1.09 3.33 -8.19
N VAL A 143 -1.03 4.65 -8.19
CA VAL A 143 -1.61 5.51 -9.24
C VAL A 143 -0.97 5.23 -10.59
N LEU A 144 0.36 5.09 -10.65
CA LEU A 144 1.07 4.79 -11.89
C LEU A 144 0.71 3.38 -12.41
N CYS A 145 0.61 2.38 -11.53
CA CYS A 145 0.17 1.04 -11.92
C CYS A 145 -1.24 1.07 -12.52
N ASP A 146 -2.16 1.78 -11.88
CA ASP A 146 -3.54 1.87 -12.34
C ASP A 146 -3.67 2.62 -13.67
N GLN A 147 -3.04 3.79 -13.79
CA GLN A 147 -3.17 4.63 -14.98
C GLN A 147 -2.45 4.10 -16.21
N TYR A 148 -1.30 3.45 -16.03
CA TYR A 148 -0.50 2.94 -17.15
C TYR A 148 -0.64 1.43 -17.37
N GLY A 149 -1.53 0.77 -16.63
CA GLY A 149 -1.82 -0.65 -16.81
C GLY A 149 -0.69 -1.58 -16.39
N PHE A 150 0.16 -1.17 -15.44
CA PHE A 150 1.20 -2.03 -14.87
C PHE A 150 0.62 -2.93 -13.79
N SER A 151 1.07 -4.20 -13.73
CA SER A 151 0.80 -5.08 -12.60
C SER A 151 1.59 -4.64 -11.38
N MET A 152 0.89 -4.27 -10.31
CA MET A 152 1.55 -3.93 -9.04
C MET A 152 2.27 -5.15 -8.46
N THR A 153 1.69 -6.33 -8.60
CA THR A 153 2.30 -7.61 -8.20
C THR A 153 3.66 -7.80 -8.87
N ASP A 154 3.76 -7.58 -10.18
CA ASP A 154 5.01 -7.79 -10.92
C ASP A 154 6.05 -6.72 -10.61
N ILE A 155 5.66 -5.45 -10.48
CA ILE A 155 6.56 -4.37 -10.04
C ILE A 155 7.22 -4.76 -8.71
N PHE A 156 6.44 -5.25 -7.73
CA PHE A 156 6.99 -5.66 -6.43
C PHE A 156 7.83 -6.93 -6.49
N LYS A 157 7.47 -7.90 -7.33
CA LYS A 157 8.30 -9.10 -7.55
C LYS A 157 9.69 -8.73 -8.09
N TYR A 158 9.75 -7.92 -9.18
CA TYR A 158 11.02 -7.48 -9.77
C TYR A 158 11.84 -6.64 -8.79
N TRP A 159 11.22 -5.75 -8.04
CA TRP A 159 11.90 -4.97 -7.02
C TRP A 159 12.53 -5.86 -5.94
N LYS A 160 11.81 -6.86 -5.42
CA LYS A 160 12.36 -7.82 -4.44
C LYS A 160 13.54 -8.60 -4.99
N VAL A 161 13.48 -9.04 -6.24
CA VAL A 161 14.64 -9.69 -6.91
C VAL A 161 15.84 -8.73 -6.94
N SER A 162 15.63 -7.47 -7.31
CA SER A 162 16.68 -6.45 -7.31
C SER A 162 17.26 -6.18 -5.91
N LEU A 163 16.43 -6.17 -4.85
CA LEU A 163 16.92 -6.01 -3.48
C LEU A 163 17.84 -7.16 -3.06
N ARG A 164 17.47 -8.40 -3.37
CA ARG A 164 18.31 -9.59 -3.10
C ARG A 164 19.63 -9.52 -3.86
N ALA A 165 19.60 -9.19 -5.15
CA ALA A 165 20.82 -9.05 -5.96
C ALA A 165 21.77 -8.00 -5.39
N ARG A 166 21.25 -6.92 -4.82
CA ARG A 166 22.03 -5.86 -4.14
C ARG A 166 22.34 -6.16 -2.68
N LYS A 167 21.95 -7.32 -2.16
CA LYS A 167 22.14 -7.76 -0.77
C LYS A 167 21.50 -6.80 0.28
N TYR A 168 20.38 -6.20 -0.06
CA TYR A 168 19.62 -5.36 0.87
C TYR A 168 18.69 -6.21 1.76
N THR A 169 18.41 -7.46 1.36
CA THR A 169 17.61 -8.42 2.11
C THR A 169 18.21 -9.82 1.96
N ASP A 170 18.04 -10.66 2.99
CA ASP A 170 18.58 -12.03 3.03
C ASP A 170 17.67 -13.08 2.37
N GLY A 171 16.46 -12.74 1.91
CA GLY A 171 15.56 -13.74 1.35
C GLY A 171 14.31 -13.23 0.64
#